data_dff39c39e817f32f3fa626f4faaa6c51
#
_entry.id   dff39c39e817f32f3fa626f4faaa6c51
#
_cell.length_a   1.000
_cell.length_b   1.000
_cell.length_c   1.000
_cell.angle_alpha   90.00
_cell.angle_beta   90.00
_cell.angle_gamma   90.00
#
_symmetry.space_group_name_H-M   'P 1'
#
loop_
_entity.id
_entity.type
_entity.pdbx_description
1 polymer ?
#
loop_
_entity_poly.entity_id
_entity_poly.type
_entity_poly.pdbx_seq_one_letter_code
_entity_poly.pdbx_strand_id
1 'polypeptide(L)'
;MNLLAIDPKPVVAAQRRRRIEDLEQKMLGLDSGAMTQELLNQTKHHFCEGVYAREFFLPKDHACTGRVHKTACFNILLEGKITLAMGSTEEPQTIEAPQFFVSEAGEKKALYAHEDSVFITFHATEVTDEDKMMDLFTVPTVKAFERYRRELLEDKT
;
A
#
# COMPACT_ATOMS: atom_id res chain seq x y z
N MET A 1 -0.22 18.17 -15.50
CA MET A 1 -0.07 16.71 -15.40
C MET A 1 -1.33 16.13 -14.79
N ASN A 2 -2.10 15.37 -15.55
CA ASN A 2 -3.43 14.92 -15.13
C ASN A 2 -3.27 13.68 -14.22
N LEU A 3 -3.17 13.87 -12.92
CA LEU A 3 -3.00 12.82 -11.89
C LEU A 3 -4.26 11.98 -11.64
N LEU A 4 -5.30 12.18 -12.43
CA LEU A 4 -6.58 11.48 -12.32
C LEU A 4 -6.87 10.73 -13.64
N ALA A 5 -6.02 9.79 -14.01
CA ALA A 5 -6.46 8.74 -14.91
C ALA A 5 -7.51 7.93 -14.15
N ILE A 6 -8.78 8.18 -14.44
CA ILE A 6 -9.90 7.37 -13.94
C ILE A 6 -9.72 6.00 -14.59
N ASP A 7 -9.37 5.00 -13.79
CA ASP A 7 -9.31 3.61 -14.23
C ASP A 7 -10.64 3.24 -14.93
N PRO A 8 -10.62 2.89 -16.22
CA PRO A 8 -11.84 2.57 -16.96
C PRO A 8 -12.53 1.27 -16.51
N LYS A 9 -11.95 0.53 -15.56
CA LYS A 9 -12.50 -0.71 -14.99
C LYS A 9 -12.82 -0.61 -13.50
N PRO A 10 -13.66 0.34 -13.04
CA PRO A 10 -13.83 0.60 -11.61
C PRO A 10 -14.46 -0.57 -10.82
N VAL A 11 -15.31 -1.40 -11.47
CA VAL A 11 -16.05 -2.46 -10.78
C VAL A 11 -15.14 -3.63 -10.38
N VAL A 12 -14.29 -4.08 -11.29
CA VAL A 12 -13.40 -5.22 -11.03
C VAL A 12 -12.32 -4.86 -10.01
N ALA A 13 -11.75 -3.67 -10.13
CA ALA A 13 -10.78 -3.16 -9.17
C ALA A 13 -11.40 -3.00 -7.77
N ALA A 14 -12.63 -2.50 -7.66
CA ALA A 14 -13.34 -2.36 -6.39
C ALA A 14 -13.59 -3.71 -5.73
N GLN A 15 -14.02 -4.73 -6.47
CA GLN A 15 -14.23 -6.08 -5.94
C GLN A 15 -12.94 -6.71 -5.41
N ARG A 16 -11.82 -6.55 -6.12
CA ARG A 16 -10.51 -7.08 -5.68
C ARG A 16 -10.00 -6.37 -4.44
N ARG A 17 -10.15 -5.05 -4.37
CA ARG A 17 -9.83 -4.28 -3.17
C ARG A 17 -10.60 -4.76 -1.95
N ARG A 18 -11.90 -5.07 -2.11
CA ARG A 18 -12.75 -5.65 -1.05
C ARG A 18 -12.26 -7.03 -0.61
N ARG A 19 -11.80 -7.88 -1.54
CA ARG A 19 -11.20 -9.18 -1.16
C ARG A 19 -9.98 -9.04 -0.26
N ILE A 20 -9.16 -8.00 -0.49
CA ILE A 20 -8.02 -7.71 0.38
C ILE A 20 -8.51 -7.19 1.74
N GLU A 21 -9.56 -6.38 1.80
CA GLU A 21 -10.18 -5.96 3.06
C GLU A 21 -10.79 -7.15 3.82
N ASP A 22 -11.45 -8.08 3.13
CA ASP A 22 -12.00 -9.30 3.74
C ASP A 22 -10.88 -10.19 4.31
N LEU A 23 -9.74 -10.29 3.62
CA LEU A 23 -8.56 -10.95 4.12
C LEU A 23 -8.02 -10.26 5.38
N GLU A 24 -7.92 -8.95 5.37
CA GLU A 24 -7.49 -8.14 6.51
C GLU A 24 -8.38 -8.38 7.73
N GLN A 25 -9.71 -8.39 7.57
CA GLN A 25 -10.64 -8.69 8.66
C GLN A 25 -10.45 -10.10 9.24
N LYS A 26 -10.18 -11.08 8.40
CA LYS A 26 -9.85 -12.45 8.84
C LYS A 26 -8.54 -12.49 9.61
N MET A 27 -7.52 -11.76 9.15
CA MET A 27 -6.22 -11.67 9.83
C MET A 27 -6.33 -10.98 11.18
N LEU A 28 -7.15 -9.93 11.31
CA LEU A 28 -7.41 -9.24 12.58
C LEU A 28 -8.13 -10.12 13.61
N GLY A 29 -8.91 -11.12 13.16
CA GLY A 29 -9.55 -12.13 14.01
C GLY A 29 -8.61 -13.23 14.52
N LEU A 30 -7.38 -13.31 14.01
CA LEU A 30 -6.34 -14.19 14.50
C LEU A 30 -5.53 -13.44 15.58
N ASP A 31 -5.01 -14.17 16.56
CA ASP A 31 -4.25 -13.63 17.72
C ASP A 31 -2.89 -12.99 17.33
N SER A 32 -2.83 -12.39 16.16
CA SER A 32 -1.62 -11.80 15.54
C SER A 32 -1.43 -10.29 15.78
N GLY A 33 -2.28 -9.66 16.61
CA GLY A 33 -2.25 -8.21 16.82
C GLY A 33 -0.93 -7.69 17.40
N ALA A 34 -0.27 -8.47 18.23
CA ALA A 34 1.04 -8.12 18.79
C ALA A 34 2.13 -8.04 17.70
N MET A 35 2.08 -8.91 16.70
CA MET A 35 3.04 -8.96 15.60
C MET A 35 2.89 -7.77 14.65
N THR A 36 1.66 -7.29 14.44
CA THR A 36 1.41 -6.10 13.62
C THR A 36 2.10 -4.87 14.19
N GLN A 37 2.07 -4.68 15.51
CA GLN A 37 2.74 -3.54 16.16
C GLN A 37 4.26 -3.66 16.08
N GLU A 38 4.80 -4.85 16.26
CA GLU A 38 6.24 -5.11 16.13
C GLU A 38 6.73 -4.85 14.70
N LEU A 39 5.99 -5.27 13.70
CA LEU A 39 6.30 -4.98 12.29
C LEU A 39 6.22 -3.48 11.99
N LEU A 40 5.25 -2.77 12.53
CA LEU A 40 5.15 -1.32 12.39
C LEU A 40 6.35 -0.60 13.02
N ASN A 41 6.82 -1.06 14.16
CA ASN A 41 7.99 -0.52 14.84
C ASN A 41 9.32 -0.74 14.07
N GLN A 42 9.35 -1.68 13.12
CA GLN A 42 10.49 -1.91 12.23
C GLN A 42 10.43 -1.09 10.94
N THR A 43 9.39 -0.30 10.75
CA THR A 43 9.31 0.63 9.63
C THR A 43 10.32 1.76 9.81
N LYS A 44 11.10 2.02 8.76
CA LYS A 44 12.03 3.15 8.74
C LYS A 44 11.53 4.22 7.77
N HIS A 45 11.71 5.45 8.16
CA HIS A 45 11.29 6.63 7.41
C HIS A 45 12.53 7.39 6.93
N HIS A 46 12.61 7.60 5.62
CA HIS A 46 13.74 8.31 5.00
C HIS A 46 13.20 9.54 4.28
N PHE A 47 13.84 10.67 4.51
CA PHE A 47 13.46 11.95 3.91
C PHE A 47 14.65 12.56 3.17
N CYS A 48 14.39 13.06 1.97
CA CYS A 48 15.26 14.00 1.27
C CYS A 48 14.39 15.06 0.58
N GLU A 49 15.00 16.09 -0.01
CA GLU A 49 14.27 17.16 -0.65
C GLU A 49 13.28 16.62 -1.70
N GLY A 50 11.99 16.87 -1.48
CA GLY A 50 10.90 16.46 -2.37
C GLY A 50 10.53 14.98 -2.33
N VAL A 51 11.20 14.12 -1.51
CA VAL A 51 10.96 12.68 -1.51
C VAL A 51 10.90 12.12 -0.09
N TYR A 52 9.90 11.29 0.14
CA TYR A 52 9.77 10.42 1.28
C TYR A 52 9.84 8.96 0.84
N ALA A 53 10.66 8.15 1.51
CA ALA A 53 10.71 6.71 1.32
C ALA A 53 10.38 5.98 2.64
N ARG A 54 9.42 5.06 2.56
CA ARG A 54 9.04 4.18 3.66
C ARG A 54 9.61 2.80 3.43
N GLU A 55 10.58 2.41 4.25
CA GLU A 55 11.19 1.08 4.26
C GLU A 55 10.44 0.19 5.25
N PHE A 56 9.97 -0.95 4.79
CA PHE A 56 9.20 -1.91 5.57
C PHE A 56 9.85 -3.29 5.49
N PHE A 57 10.13 -3.88 6.65
CA PHE A 57 10.63 -5.24 6.77
C PHE A 57 9.46 -6.21 7.00
N LEU A 58 9.41 -7.29 6.24
CA LEU A 58 8.44 -8.37 6.39
C LEU A 58 9.20 -9.69 6.58
N PRO A 59 9.13 -10.30 7.78
CA PRO A 59 9.79 -11.57 8.04
C PRO A 59 9.22 -12.69 7.18
N LYS A 60 10.04 -13.69 6.90
CA LYS A 60 9.62 -14.93 6.25
C LYS A 60 8.38 -15.52 6.92
N ASP A 61 7.51 -16.12 6.11
CA ASP A 61 6.25 -16.78 6.51
C ASP A 61 5.23 -15.85 7.18
N HIS A 62 5.38 -14.52 6.99
CA HIS A 62 4.42 -13.53 7.46
C HIS A 62 3.62 -12.92 6.30
N ALA A 63 2.39 -12.53 6.62
CA ALA A 63 1.52 -11.80 5.72
C ALA A 63 1.14 -10.45 6.32
N CYS A 64 0.95 -9.45 5.47
CA CYS A 64 0.41 -8.16 5.88
C CYS A 64 -0.49 -7.57 4.80
N THR A 65 -1.36 -6.65 5.20
CA THR A 65 -2.14 -5.81 4.30
C THR A 65 -1.79 -4.35 4.49
N GLY A 66 -1.76 -3.60 3.40
CA GLY A 66 -1.56 -2.16 3.43
C GLY A 66 -2.86 -1.37 3.48
N ARG A 67 -2.76 -0.07 3.78
CA ARG A 67 -3.85 0.89 3.60
C ARG A 67 -4.05 1.20 2.12
N VAL A 68 -5.14 1.86 1.76
CA VAL A 68 -5.41 2.28 0.38
C VAL A 68 -4.62 3.56 0.07
N HIS A 69 -3.83 3.54 -0.98
CA HIS A 69 -3.03 4.69 -1.41
C HIS A 69 -3.89 5.76 -2.08
N LYS A 70 -3.75 7.01 -1.66
CA LYS A 70 -4.45 8.16 -2.25
C LYS A 70 -3.91 8.52 -3.64
N THR A 71 -2.61 8.31 -3.85
CA THR A 71 -1.89 8.66 -5.07
C THR A 71 -1.10 7.45 -5.58
N ALA A 72 -0.71 7.49 -6.84
CA ALA A 72 0.26 6.54 -7.37
C ALA A 72 1.58 6.65 -6.59
N CYS A 73 2.27 5.52 -6.43
CA CYS A 73 3.56 5.48 -5.75
C CYS A 73 4.49 4.47 -6.40
N PHE A 74 5.77 4.76 -6.32
CA PHE A 74 6.83 3.86 -6.77
C PHE A 74 7.20 2.89 -5.66
N ASN A 75 7.38 1.63 -6.00
CA ASN A 75 7.70 0.57 -5.04
C ASN A 75 8.92 -0.21 -5.49
N ILE A 76 9.73 -0.64 -4.53
CA ILE A 76 10.86 -1.53 -4.75
C ILE A 76 10.77 -2.67 -3.73
N LEU A 77 10.79 -3.91 -4.21
CA LEU A 77 11.21 -5.06 -3.42
C LEU A 77 12.75 -5.09 -3.52
N LEU A 78 13.41 -4.69 -2.43
CA LEU A 78 14.87 -4.55 -2.39
C LEU A 78 15.55 -5.88 -2.09
N GLU A 79 14.95 -6.66 -1.18
CA GLU A 79 15.45 -7.96 -0.73
C GLU A 79 14.30 -8.95 -0.59
N GLY A 80 14.59 -10.24 -0.77
CA GLY A 80 13.69 -11.34 -0.50
C GLY A 80 12.76 -11.70 -1.66
N LYS A 81 11.71 -12.44 -1.31
CA LYS A 81 10.70 -12.98 -2.23
C LYS A 81 9.34 -12.92 -1.60
N ILE A 82 8.39 -12.32 -2.31
CA ILE A 82 7.01 -12.13 -1.82
C ILE A 82 5.97 -12.59 -2.84
N THR A 83 4.81 -13.01 -2.36
CA THR A 83 3.58 -13.00 -3.15
C THR A 83 2.84 -11.70 -2.88
N LEU A 84 2.54 -10.98 -3.94
CA LEU A 84 1.88 -9.68 -3.93
C LEU A 84 0.52 -9.78 -4.59
N ALA A 85 -0.54 -9.44 -3.86
CA ALA A 85 -1.89 -9.24 -4.37
C ALA A 85 -2.21 -7.74 -4.39
N MET A 86 -2.70 -7.25 -5.52
CA MET A 86 -3.13 -5.87 -5.71
C MET A 86 -4.54 -5.81 -6.27
N GLY A 87 -5.27 -4.73 -5.98
CA GLY A 87 -6.59 -4.49 -6.56
C GLY A 87 -6.56 -4.31 -8.09
N SER A 88 -5.43 -3.88 -8.64
CA SER A 88 -5.22 -3.69 -10.08
C SER A 88 -4.88 -4.97 -10.85
N THR A 89 -4.45 -6.04 -10.17
CA THR A 89 -4.07 -7.32 -10.82
C THR A 89 -5.17 -8.38 -10.68
N GLU A 90 -5.27 -9.30 -11.65
CA GLU A 90 -6.26 -10.38 -11.62
C GLU A 90 -5.89 -11.44 -10.60
N GLU A 91 -4.64 -11.85 -10.61
CA GLU A 91 -4.10 -12.89 -9.73
C GLU A 91 -2.93 -12.34 -8.91
N PRO A 92 -2.72 -12.87 -7.70
CA PRO A 92 -1.50 -12.60 -6.96
C PRO A 92 -0.26 -13.01 -7.76
N GLN A 93 0.78 -12.22 -7.66
CA GLN A 93 2.06 -12.47 -8.36
C GLN A 93 3.16 -12.73 -7.35
N THR A 94 3.96 -13.76 -7.60
CA THR A 94 5.20 -13.97 -6.84
C THR A 94 6.33 -13.24 -7.54
N ILE A 95 6.96 -12.32 -6.81
CA ILE A 95 8.10 -11.52 -7.28
C ILE A 95 9.31 -11.75 -6.38
N GLU A 96 10.49 -11.65 -6.98
CA GLU A 96 11.79 -11.84 -6.31
C GLU A 96 12.65 -10.59 -6.51
N ALA A 97 13.36 -10.21 -5.45
CA ALA A 97 14.21 -9.03 -5.45
C ALA A 97 15.46 -9.17 -6.36
N PRO A 98 15.94 -8.07 -6.94
CA PRO A 98 15.37 -6.74 -6.90
C PRO A 98 14.23 -6.57 -7.95
N GLN A 99 13.11 -6.04 -7.52
CA GLN A 99 11.96 -5.78 -8.39
C GLN A 99 11.32 -4.45 -8.06
N PHE A 100 10.99 -3.65 -9.07
CA PHE A 100 10.26 -2.39 -8.88
C PHE A 100 9.01 -2.31 -9.76
N PHE A 101 8.02 -1.57 -9.28
CA PHE A 101 6.76 -1.36 -9.98
C PHE A 101 6.04 -0.11 -9.46
N VAL A 102 5.09 0.38 -10.23
CA VAL A 102 4.20 1.49 -9.84
C VAL A 102 2.87 0.93 -9.37
N SER A 103 2.38 1.43 -8.23
CA SER A 103 1.01 1.21 -7.78
C SER A 103 0.16 2.43 -8.14
N GLU A 104 -1.01 2.19 -8.68
CA GLU A 104 -1.96 3.26 -9.03
C GLU A 104 -2.67 3.83 -7.79
N ALA A 105 -3.26 5.02 -7.95
CA ALA A 105 -4.12 5.61 -6.94
C ALA A 105 -5.31 4.69 -6.62
N GLY A 106 -5.61 4.53 -5.33
CA GLY A 106 -6.65 3.62 -4.86
C GLY A 106 -6.18 2.18 -4.69
N GLU A 107 -4.89 1.91 -4.88
CA GLU A 107 -4.36 0.57 -4.68
C GLU A 107 -4.31 0.17 -3.21
N LYS A 108 -4.78 -1.04 -2.92
CA LYS A 108 -4.59 -1.74 -1.65
C LYS A 108 -3.80 -3.01 -1.94
N LYS A 109 -2.81 -3.30 -1.11
CA LYS A 109 -1.91 -4.45 -1.30
C LYS A 109 -2.06 -5.44 -0.15
N ALA A 110 -1.89 -6.73 -0.48
CA ALA A 110 -1.60 -7.77 0.49
C ALA A 110 -0.30 -8.46 0.07
N LEU A 111 0.58 -8.71 1.03
CA LEU A 111 1.88 -9.32 0.84
C LEU A 111 2.00 -10.56 1.71
N TYR A 112 2.66 -11.59 1.17
CA TYR A 112 3.13 -12.75 1.93
C TYR A 112 4.60 -12.97 1.61
N ALA A 113 5.44 -13.07 2.64
CA ALA A 113 6.88 -13.24 2.49
C ALA A 113 7.29 -14.72 2.47
N HIS A 114 7.92 -15.15 1.39
CA HIS A 114 8.55 -16.47 1.28
C HIS A 114 9.95 -16.48 1.87
N GLU A 115 10.56 -15.30 1.98
CA GLU A 115 11.87 -15.04 2.56
C GLU A 115 11.79 -13.72 3.34
N ASP A 116 12.74 -13.48 4.24
CA ASP A 116 12.89 -12.16 4.85
C ASP A 116 13.00 -11.10 3.77
N SER A 117 12.11 -10.13 3.79
CA SER A 117 11.93 -9.22 2.68
C SER A 117 11.96 -7.75 3.11
N VAL A 118 12.60 -6.92 2.28
CA VAL A 118 12.62 -5.46 2.45
C VAL A 118 11.87 -4.82 1.29
N PHE A 119 10.84 -4.07 1.63
CA PHE A 119 9.96 -3.41 0.68
C PHE A 119 9.96 -1.90 0.92
N ILE A 120 10.20 -1.11 -0.13
CA ILE A 120 10.29 0.35 -0.03
C ILE A 120 9.21 0.98 -0.92
N THR A 121 8.49 1.96 -0.37
CA THR A 121 7.51 2.77 -1.10
C THR A 121 7.96 4.23 -1.10
N PHE A 122 7.94 4.87 -2.26
CA PHE A 122 8.36 6.25 -2.46
C PHE A 122 7.19 7.17 -2.75
N HIS A 123 7.19 8.34 -2.12
CA HIS A 123 6.19 9.40 -2.31
C HIS A 123 6.88 10.75 -2.50
N ALA A 124 6.32 11.59 -3.38
CA ALA A 124 6.75 12.96 -3.54
C ALA A 124 6.10 13.84 -2.47
N THR A 125 6.90 14.53 -1.66
CA THR A 125 6.42 15.46 -0.63
C THR A 125 7.54 16.33 -0.09
N GLU A 126 7.19 17.55 0.31
CA GLU A 126 8.06 18.43 1.10
C GLU A 126 7.82 18.29 2.63
N VAL A 127 6.81 17.53 3.03
CA VAL A 127 6.52 17.27 4.45
C VAL A 127 7.49 16.24 4.98
N THR A 128 8.14 16.55 6.12
CA THR A 128 9.14 15.69 6.78
C THR A 128 8.71 15.17 8.15
N ASP A 129 7.44 15.34 8.49
CA ASP A 129 6.83 14.88 9.74
C ASP A 129 6.34 13.43 9.55
N GLU A 130 7.06 12.46 10.12
CA GLU A 130 6.74 11.03 9.91
C GLU A 130 5.37 10.63 10.47
N ASP A 131 4.89 11.30 11.53
CA ASP A 131 3.57 11.03 12.12
C ASP A 131 2.42 11.37 11.16
N LYS A 132 2.66 12.27 10.20
CA LYS A 132 1.69 12.66 9.18
C LYS A 132 1.71 11.79 7.92
N MET A 133 2.78 11.05 7.67
CA MET A 133 2.97 10.35 6.39
C MET A 133 1.87 9.34 6.10
N MET A 134 1.44 8.58 7.11
CA MET A 134 0.40 7.57 6.94
C MET A 134 -0.90 8.19 6.40
N ASP A 135 -1.39 9.24 7.03
CA ASP A 135 -2.65 9.88 6.65
C ASP A 135 -2.51 10.83 5.44
N LEU A 136 -1.31 11.32 5.18
CA LEU A 136 -1.04 12.12 3.98
C LEU A 136 -1.23 11.28 2.71
N PHE A 137 -0.69 10.07 2.67
CA PHE A 137 -0.65 9.25 1.46
C PHE A 137 -1.68 8.14 1.40
N THR A 138 -2.36 7.82 2.50
CA THR A 138 -3.27 6.67 2.55
C THR A 138 -4.57 6.98 3.26
N VAL A 139 -5.55 6.12 3.04
CA VAL A 139 -6.80 6.04 3.82
C VAL A 139 -7.00 4.59 4.29
N PRO A 140 -7.73 4.37 5.40
CA PRO A 140 -7.82 3.03 6.00
C PRO A 140 -8.59 2.01 5.14
N THR A 141 -9.62 2.45 4.42
CA THR A 141 -10.55 1.56 3.73
C THR A 141 -10.83 2.00 2.30
N VAL A 142 -11.31 1.07 1.48
CA VAL A 142 -11.79 1.36 0.11
C VAL A 142 -12.93 2.37 0.13
N LYS A 143 -13.86 2.26 1.08
CA LYS A 143 -14.96 3.23 1.27
C LYS A 143 -14.45 4.64 1.58
N ALA A 144 -13.42 4.75 2.42
CA ALA A 144 -12.79 6.04 2.72
C ALA A 144 -12.11 6.64 1.47
N PHE A 145 -11.50 5.80 0.62
CA PHE A 145 -10.94 6.24 -0.64
C PHE A 145 -11.99 6.73 -1.64
N GLU A 146 -13.11 6.04 -1.75
CA GLU A 146 -14.23 6.46 -2.62
C GLU A 146 -14.82 7.81 -2.17
N ARG A 147 -14.91 8.05 -0.85
CA ARG A 147 -15.30 9.35 -0.30
C ARG A 147 -14.29 10.44 -0.62
N TYR A 148 -13.01 10.21 -0.34
CA TYR A 148 -11.91 11.12 -0.66
C TYR A 148 -11.91 11.53 -2.13
N ARG A 149 -12.11 10.59 -3.05
CA ARG A 149 -12.20 10.88 -4.49
C ARG A 149 -13.39 11.79 -4.85
N ARG A 150 -14.56 11.59 -4.23
CA ARG A 150 -15.73 12.46 -4.48
C ARG A 150 -15.47 13.87 -4.02
N GLU A 151 -14.93 14.06 -2.83
CA GLU A 151 -14.57 15.37 -2.28
C GLU A 151 -13.61 16.13 -3.21
N LEU A 152 -12.58 15.45 -3.73
CA LEU A 152 -11.66 16.03 -4.71
C LEU A 152 -12.31 16.47 -6.03
N LEU A 153 -13.40 15.83 -6.45
CA LEU A 153 -14.11 16.18 -7.67
C LEU A 153 -15.08 17.36 -7.44
N GLU A 154 -15.66 17.45 -6.25
CA GLU A 154 -16.55 18.53 -5.85
C GLU A 154 -15.80 19.86 -5.65
N ASP A 155 -14.59 19.81 -5.09
CA ASP A 155 -13.74 21.00 -4.91
C ASP A 155 -13.22 21.62 -6.23
N LYS A 156 -13.36 20.92 -7.34
CA LYS A 156 -12.94 21.37 -8.69
C LYS A 156 -14.07 21.94 -9.54
N THR A 157 -15.29 21.94 -9.03
CA THR A 157 -16.48 22.52 -9.69
C THR A 157 -16.87 23.82 -9.06
#